data_b4f034e6da50fa828bb8f96f2c6279db
#
_entry.id   b4f034e6da50fa828bb8f96f2c6279db
#
_cell.length_a   1.000
_cell.length_b   1.000
_cell.length_c   1.000
_cell.angle_alpha   90.00
_cell.angle_beta   90.00
_cell.angle_gamma   90.00
#
_symmetry.space_group_name_H-M   'P 1'
#
loop_
_entity.id
_entity.type
_entity.pdbx_description
1 polymer ?
#
loop_
_entity_poly.entity_id
_entity_poly.type
_entity_poly.pdbx_seq_one_letter_code
_entity_poly.pdbx_strand_id
1 'polypeptide(L)'
;MLLALPTAAATATPAPNTSPAAAPTHAGSAPVTSDASTAATTPSPARPGAALAARRLDITMQAQAKTNWCWAASGNTIATWMGRGYSQNQFCNAAFDRAQGTECPNWQATLGNVQTGLRWAGINPGWYVNGWLRYSTVQSEINANRPIETRIQWSSGGGHMHLLYGYDTTNDWVYWGDPWPSNYRYNWAAHGWYVNNSEFAWTHSLYGIGA
;
A
#
# COMPACT_ATOMS: atom_id res chain seq x y z
N MET A 1 49.52 13.38 24.56
CA MET A 1 49.03 12.00 24.39
C MET A 1 47.58 12.01 24.85
N LEU A 2 46.65 12.30 23.90
CA LEU A 2 45.22 12.34 24.19
C LEU A 2 44.64 10.96 23.87
N LEU A 3 44.06 10.30 24.87
CA LEU A 3 43.30 9.07 24.66
C LEU A 3 41.90 9.44 24.15
N ALA A 4 41.56 8.96 22.99
CA ALA A 4 40.22 9.00 22.48
C ALA A 4 39.39 7.88 23.13
N LEU A 5 38.26 8.22 23.74
CA LEU A 5 37.25 7.30 24.26
C LEU A 5 36.41 6.76 23.11
N PRO A 6 36.10 5.46 23.07
CA PRO A 6 35.22 4.93 22.08
C PRO A 6 33.77 5.34 22.35
N THR A 7 33.12 5.97 21.38
CA THR A 7 31.68 6.19 21.36
C THR A 7 30.94 4.86 21.23
N ALA A 8 30.23 4.47 22.28
CA ALA A 8 29.34 3.31 22.24
C ALA A 8 28.19 3.58 21.24
N ALA A 9 28.11 2.78 20.21
CA ALA A 9 26.95 2.73 19.32
C ALA A 9 25.75 2.19 20.13
N ALA A 10 24.70 2.99 20.25
CA ALA A 10 23.44 2.54 20.83
C ALA A 10 22.83 1.49 19.90
N THR A 11 22.82 0.24 20.33
CA THR A 11 22.05 -0.83 19.69
C THR A 11 20.58 -0.57 19.96
N ALA A 12 19.85 -0.15 18.92
CA ALA A 12 18.40 -0.07 18.96
C ALA A 12 17.84 -1.49 19.12
N THR A 13 17.24 -1.75 20.26
CA THR A 13 16.49 -2.99 20.53
C THR A 13 15.31 -3.03 19.57
N PRO A 14 15.12 -4.13 18.79
CA PRO A 14 13.94 -4.24 17.96
C PRO A 14 12.69 -4.26 18.85
N ALA A 15 11.71 -3.43 18.53
CA ALA A 15 10.41 -3.45 19.19
C ALA A 15 9.78 -4.84 19.05
N PRO A 16 9.07 -5.35 20.07
CA PRO A 16 8.44 -6.64 20.01
C PRO A 16 7.43 -6.65 18.85
N ASN A 17 7.52 -7.69 18.02
CA ASN A 17 6.65 -7.93 16.90
C ASN A 17 5.29 -8.42 17.45
N THR A 18 4.43 -7.49 17.89
CA THR A 18 3.07 -7.84 18.26
C THR A 18 2.29 -8.03 16.97
N SER A 19 1.91 -9.26 16.68
CA SER A 19 0.92 -9.56 15.64
C SER A 19 -0.29 -8.66 15.82
N PRO A 20 -0.74 -7.97 14.77
CA PRO A 20 -1.97 -7.18 14.86
C PRO A 20 -3.15 -8.12 15.17
N ALA A 21 -4.02 -7.66 16.06
CA ALA A 21 -5.31 -8.32 16.29
C ALA A 21 -6.06 -8.42 14.94
N ALA A 22 -6.73 -9.53 14.71
CA ALA A 22 -7.48 -9.77 13.48
C ALA A 22 -8.43 -8.61 13.21
N ALA A 23 -8.43 -8.11 11.97
CA ALA A 23 -9.36 -7.11 11.51
C ALA A 23 -10.80 -7.58 11.79
N PRO A 24 -11.74 -6.64 12.10
CA PRO A 24 -13.12 -7.01 12.37
C PRO A 24 -13.72 -7.78 11.19
N THR A 25 -14.26 -8.94 11.46
CA THR A 25 -14.90 -9.81 10.48
C THR A 25 -16.19 -9.17 10.01
N HIS A 26 -16.14 -8.44 8.91
CA HIS A 26 -17.36 -8.13 8.14
C HIS A 26 -17.56 -9.22 7.09
N ALA A 27 -18.21 -10.32 7.51
CA ALA A 27 -18.74 -11.31 6.59
C ALA A 27 -20.00 -10.73 5.93
N GLY A 28 -19.88 -10.37 4.67
CA GLY A 28 -20.98 -10.00 3.81
C GLY A 28 -20.79 -10.67 2.44
N SER A 29 -21.15 -11.97 2.35
CA SER A 29 -21.36 -12.60 1.04
C SER A 29 -22.69 -12.13 0.47
N ALA A 30 -22.65 -11.34 -0.61
CA ALA A 30 -23.84 -11.07 -1.38
C ALA A 30 -24.02 -12.16 -2.45
N PRO A 31 -25.23 -12.74 -2.60
CA PRO A 31 -25.51 -13.71 -3.65
C PRO A 31 -25.56 -13.03 -5.01
N VAL A 32 -24.86 -13.60 -5.99
CA VAL A 32 -25.04 -13.29 -7.41
C VAL A 32 -26.33 -13.92 -7.87
N THR A 33 -27.37 -13.15 -8.09
CA THR A 33 -28.52 -13.59 -8.89
C THR A 33 -28.35 -13.03 -10.30
N SER A 34 -28.14 -13.93 -11.23
CA SER A 34 -28.24 -13.67 -12.66
C SER A 34 -29.70 -13.69 -13.06
N ASP A 35 -30.24 -12.54 -13.48
CA ASP A 35 -31.45 -12.50 -14.30
C ASP A 35 -31.18 -11.72 -15.58
N ALA A 36 -31.18 -12.47 -16.66
CA ALA A 36 -31.17 -11.91 -18.00
C ALA A 36 -32.56 -11.42 -18.36
N SER A 37 -32.72 -10.13 -18.57
CA SER A 37 -33.86 -9.59 -19.31
C SER A 37 -33.38 -8.64 -20.38
N THR A 38 -33.52 -9.08 -21.61
CA THR A 38 -33.30 -8.32 -22.83
C THR A 38 -34.38 -7.27 -23.02
N ALA A 39 -34.01 -6.00 -22.88
CA ALA A 39 -34.75 -4.89 -23.44
C ALA A 39 -33.80 -3.99 -24.21
N ALA A 40 -33.94 -3.95 -25.51
CA ALA A 40 -33.22 -3.03 -26.37
C ALA A 40 -33.64 -1.59 -26.08
N THR A 41 -32.74 -0.81 -25.49
CA THR A 41 -32.88 0.63 -25.33
C THR A 41 -31.78 1.32 -26.15
N THR A 42 -32.22 2.18 -27.06
CA THR A 42 -31.39 3.10 -27.85
C THR A 42 -30.39 3.82 -26.99
N PRO A 43 -29.10 3.97 -27.39
CA PRO A 43 -28.10 4.66 -26.60
C PRO A 43 -28.41 6.14 -26.56
N SER A 44 -28.75 6.63 -25.37
CA SER A 44 -28.74 8.06 -25.05
C SER A 44 -27.30 8.57 -25.09
N PRO A 45 -27.01 9.77 -25.61
CA PRO A 45 -25.65 10.29 -25.69
C PRO A 45 -25.06 10.39 -24.26
N ALA A 46 -23.91 9.75 -24.06
CA ALA A 46 -23.17 9.79 -22.80
C ALA A 46 -22.90 11.22 -22.38
N ARG A 47 -23.37 11.60 -21.19
CA ARG A 47 -22.98 12.85 -20.53
C ARG A 47 -21.48 12.80 -20.26
N PRO A 48 -20.69 13.81 -20.70
CA PRO A 48 -19.28 13.86 -20.34
C PRO A 48 -19.14 14.03 -18.83
N GLY A 49 -18.47 13.10 -18.15
CA GLY A 49 -17.94 13.32 -16.82
C GLY A 49 -18.74 12.80 -15.62
N ALA A 50 -19.57 11.75 -15.75
CA ALA A 50 -20.00 11.04 -14.55
C ALA A 50 -18.78 10.38 -13.88
N ALA A 51 -18.38 10.88 -12.71
CA ALA A 51 -17.36 10.22 -11.89
C ALA A 51 -17.80 8.78 -11.64
N LEU A 52 -16.87 7.81 -11.78
CA LEU A 52 -17.19 6.42 -11.51
C LEU A 52 -17.60 6.30 -10.04
N ALA A 53 -18.74 5.62 -9.77
CA ALA A 53 -19.19 5.39 -8.41
C ALA A 53 -18.21 4.50 -7.63
N ALA A 54 -17.54 3.58 -8.30
CA ALA A 54 -16.51 2.73 -7.70
C ALA A 54 -15.45 2.37 -8.75
N ARG A 55 -14.21 2.19 -8.29
CA ARG A 55 -13.12 1.67 -9.09
C ARG A 55 -12.11 0.89 -8.25
N ARG A 56 -11.64 -0.22 -8.79
CA ARG A 56 -10.55 -1.01 -8.23
C ARG A 56 -9.54 -1.32 -9.34
N LEU A 57 -8.27 -1.19 -9.02
CA LEU A 57 -7.19 -1.64 -9.89
C LEU A 57 -7.05 -3.16 -9.72
N ASP A 58 -6.83 -3.88 -10.80
CA ASP A 58 -6.64 -5.35 -10.78
C ASP A 58 -5.21 -5.68 -10.32
N ILE A 59 -4.93 -5.42 -9.05
CA ILE A 59 -3.62 -5.60 -8.43
C ILE A 59 -3.57 -6.94 -7.69
N THR A 60 -2.53 -7.73 -7.98
CA THR A 60 -2.20 -8.92 -7.21
C THR A 60 -1.26 -8.53 -6.07
N MET A 61 -1.80 -8.34 -4.87
CA MET A 61 -1.03 -7.97 -3.69
C MET A 61 -0.11 -9.10 -3.24
N GLN A 62 1.19 -8.82 -3.13
CA GLN A 62 2.19 -9.79 -2.69
C GLN A 62 2.15 -9.96 -1.16
N ALA A 63 2.36 -11.21 -0.68
CA ALA A 63 2.71 -11.43 0.70
C ALA A 63 4.16 -11.02 0.95
N GLN A 64 4.44 -10.38 2.09
CA GLN A 64 5.82 -10.05 2.46
C GLN A 64 6.63 -11.32 2.74
N ALA A 65 7.83 -11.39 2.17
CA ALA A 65 8.70 -12.56 2.28
C ALA A 65 9.48 -12.61 3.62
N LYS A 66 9.65 -11.46 4.27
CA LYS A 66 10.30 -11.34 5.59
C LYS A 66 9.46 -10.46 6.51
N THR A 67 9.60 -10.62 7.83
CA THR A 67 8.72 -10.00 8.83
C THR A 67 8.72 -8.45 8.83
N ASN A 68 9.80 -7.82 8.36
CA ASN A 68 9.90 -6.35 8.27
C ASN A 68 9.72 -5.83 6.83
N TRP A 69 9.28 -6.66 5.88
CA TRP A 69 9.24 -6.32 4.46
C TRP A 69 7.87 -5.89 3.94
N CYS A 70 6.99 -5.38 4.79
CA CYS A 70 5.71 -4.80 4.33
C CYS A 70 5.93 -3.74 3.24
N TRP A 71 6.90 -2.87 3.42
CA TRP A 71 7.31 -1.85 2.47
C TRP A 71 7.83 -2.42 1.15
N ALA A 72 8.64 -3.48 1.20
CA ALA A 72 9.19 -4.12 0.01
C ALA A 72 8.12 -4.90 -0.76
N ALA A 73 7.20 -5.55 -0.06
CA ALA A 73 6.08 -6.26 -0.68
C ALA A 73 5.10 -5.29 -1.34
N SER A 74 4.74 -4.19 -0.67
CA SER A 74 3.87 -3.16 -1.23
C SER A 74 4.52 -2.44 -2.42
N GLY A 75 5.77 -1.99 -2.27
CA GLY A 75 6.51 -1.33 -3.36
C GLY A 75 6.75 -2.25 -4.56
N ASN A 76 7.11 -3.52 -4.32
CA ASN A 76 7.29 -4.49 -5.41
C ASN A 76 5.95 -4.91 -6.05
N THR A 77 4.84 -4.87 -5.31
CA THR A 77 3.50 -5.03 -5.88
C THR A 77 3.20 -3.91 -6.88
N ILE A 78 3.53 -2.66 -6.54
CA ILE A 78 3.41 -1.51 -7.46
C ILE A 78 4.30 -1.72 -8.68
N ALA A 79 5.56 -2.10 -8.48
CA ALA A 79 6.49 -2.36 -9.58
C ALA A 79 5.96 -3.46 -10.52
N THR A 80 5.42 -4.54 -9.97
CA THR A 80 4.81 -5.63 -10.75
C THR A 80 3.56 -5.15 -11.50
N TRP A 81 2.69 -4.36 -10.87
CA TRP A 81 1.52 -3.75 -11.51
C TRP A 81 1.92 -2.88 -12.71
N MET A 82 3.05 -2.18 -12.61
CA MET A 82 3.61 -1.36 -13.68
C MET A 82 4.50 -2.16 -14.66
N GLY A 83 4.37 -3.48 -14.69
CA GLY A 83 5.03 -4.36 -15.67
C GLY A 83 6.50 -4.66 -15.38
N ARG A 84 6.96 -4.54 -14.12
CA ARG A 84 8.31 -4.87 -13.70
C ARG A 84 8.36 -6.21 -12.97
N GLY A 85 9.14 -7.17 -13.49
CA GLY A 85 9.23 -8.53 -12.96
C GLY A 85 10.35 -8.73 -11.94
N TYR A 86 10.42 -7.93 -10.88
CA TYR A 86 11.44 -8.06 -9.83
C TYR A 86 10.94 -8.86 -8.63
N SER A 87 11.85 -9.50 -7.89
CA SER A 87 11.57 -10.07 -6.58
C SER A 87 11.64 -9.00 -5.48
N GLN A 88 11.00 -9.26 -4.34
CA GLN A 88 11.13 -8.40 -3.15
C GLN A 88 12.58 -8.24 -2.69
N ASN A 89 13.41 -9.29 -2.86
CA ASN A 89 14.83 -9.23 -2.53
C ASN A 89 15.58 -8.25 -3.45
N GLN A 90 15.32 -8.29 -4.75
CA GLN A 90 15.90 -7.34 -5.70
C GLN A 90 15.44 -5.91 -5.43
N PHE A 91 14.15 -5.71 -5.17
CA PHE A 91 13.58 -4.42 -4.80
C PHE A 91 14.19 -3.89 -3.50
N CYS A 92 14.36 -4.74 -2.50
CA CYS A 92 15.02 -4.40 -1.23
C CYS A 92 16.48 -3.99 -1.43
N ASN A 93 17.27 -4.77 -2.20
CA ASN A 93 18.64 -4.39 -2.48
C ASN A 93 18.74 -3.03 -3.19
N ALA A 94 17.86 -2.77 -4.16
CA ALA A 94 17.80 -1.49 -4.84
C ALA A 94 17.40 -0.33 -3.88
N ALA A 95 16.44 -0.54 -3.02
CA ALA A 95 15.95 0.46 -2.05
C ALA A 95 17.03 0.89 -1.04
N PHE A 96 18.01 0.03 -0.78
CA PHE A 96 19.13 0.29 0.14
C PHE A 96 20.49 0.46 -0.57
N ASP A 97 20.49 0.63 -1.90
CA ASP A 97 21.69 0.77 -2.72
C ASP A 97 22.71 -0.36 -2.50
N ARG A 98 22.20 -1.60 -2.41
CA ARG A 98 23.00 -2.81 -2.21
C ARG A 98 23.24 -3.54 -3.52
N ALA A 99 24.31 -4.33 -3.56
CA ALA A 99 24.61 -5.17 -4.72
C ALA A 99 23.46 -6.15 -5.00
N GLN A 100 23.02 -6.20 -6.25
CA GLN A 100 22.05 -7.19 -6.71
C GLN A 100 22.65 -8.60 -6.65
N GLY A 101 21.80 -9.61 -6.45
CA GLY A 101 22.21 -11.00 -6.29
C GLY A 101 22.65 -11.37 -4.87
N THR A 102 22.72 -10.41 -3.94
CA THR A 102 22.93 -10.68 -2.51
C THR A 102 21.61 -10.83 -1.77
N GLU A 103 21.64 -11.46 -0.61
CA GLU A 103 20.46 -11.48 0.28
C GLU A 103 20.30 -10.12 0.95
N CYS A 104 19.11 -9.53 0.79
CA CYS A 104 18.76 -8.28 1.47
C CYS A 104 18.35 -8.57 2.92
N PRO A 105 18.88 -7.84 3.92
CA PRO A 105 18.53 -8.03 5.31
C PRO A 105 17.05 -7.77 5.60
N ASN A 106 16.55 -8.35 6.69
CA ASN A 106 15.18 -8.14 7.15
C ASN A 106 15.02 -6.79 7.89
N TRP A 107 15.29 -5.70 7.18
CA TRP A 107 15.22 -4.35 7.74
C TRP A 107 13.86 -3.70 7.52
N GLN A 108 13.50 -2.83 8.45
CA GLN A 108 12.43 -1.86 8.26
C GLN A 108 12.91 -0.77 7.29
N ALA A 109 11.96 -0.11 6.61
CA ALA A 109 12.25 0.98 5.71
C ALA A 109 11.16 2.05 5.74
N THR A 110 11.44 3.17 5.09
CA THR A 110 10.52 4.29 4.91
C THR A 110 9.95 4.29 3.49
N LEU A 111 8.91 5.09 3.24
CA LEU A 111 8.43 5.34 1.88
C LEU A 111 9.50 5.98 0.98
N GLY A 112 10.51 6.66 1.56
CA GLY A 112 11.67 7.15 0.82
C GLY A 112 12.53 6.01 0.26
N ASN A 113 12.69 4.92 0.99
CA ASN A 113 13.37 3.71 0.47
C ASN A 113 12.53 3.07 -0.65
N VAL A 114 11.20 3.05 -0.52
CA VAL A 114 10.31 2.60 -1.60
C VAL A 114 10.51 3.45 -2.85
N GLN A 115 10.59 4.79 -2.72
CA GLN A 115 10.88 5.66 -3.84
C GLN A 115 12.20 5.31 -4.53
N THR A 116 13.24 4.95 -3.77
CA THR A 116 14.53 4.53 -4.33
C THR A 116 14.38 3.23 -5.12
N GLY A 117 13.67 2.24 -4.58
CA GLY A 117 13.38 0.98 -5.28
C GLY A 117 12.57 1.19 -6.57
N LEU A 118 11.56 2.07 -6.54
CA LEU A 118 10.76 2.41 -7.72
C LEU A 118 11.58 3.12 -8.81
N ARG A 119 12.45 4.08 -8.43
CA ARG A 119 13.37 4.73 -9.39
C ARG A 119 14.29 3.72 -10.06
N TRP A 120 14.87 2.81 -9.28
CA TRP A 120 15.68 1.73 -9.81
C TRP A 120 14.92 0.84 -10.80
N ALA A 121 13.64 0.57 -10.52
CA ALA A 121 12.74 -0.15 -11.41
C ALA A 121 12.33 0.65 -12.66
N GLY A 122 12.80 1.90 -12.83
CA GLY A 122 12.46 2.78 -13.94
C GLY A 122 11.03 3.34 -13.85
N ILE A 123 10.51 3.50 -12.64
CA ILE A 123 9.17 4.05 -12.36
C ILE A 123 9.33 5.41 -11.69
N ASN A 124 8.56 6.43 -12.16
CA ASN A 124 8.46 7.67 -11.41
C ASN A 124 7.91 7.37 -10.01
N PRO A 125 8.67 7.65 -8.93
CA PRO A 125 8.28 7.21 -7.59
C PRO A 125 7.19 8.05 -6.96
N GLY A 126 6.76 9.15 -7.60
CA GLY A 126 5.77 10.06 -7.06
C GLY A 126 6.25 10.88 -5.86
N TRP A 127 5.31 11.33 -5.05
CA TRP A 127 5.54 12.21 -3.90
C TRP A 127 5.33 11.49 -2.57
N TYR A 128 6.29 11.66 -1.68
CA TYR A 128 6.23 11.20 -0.29
C TYR A 128 5.77 12.36 0.59
N VAL A 129 4.65 12.19 1.29
CA VAL A 129 4.08 13.19 2.19
C VAL A 129 3.82 12.61 3.59
N ASN A 130 4.03 13.44 4.60
CA ASN A 130 3.65 13.15 5.98
C ASN A 130 2.16 13.46 6.13
N GLY A 131 1.35 12.44 6.29
CA GLY A 131 -0.09 12.54 6.45
C GLY A 131 -0.87 11.65 5.48
N TRP A 132 -2.16 11.61 5.72
CA TRP A 132 -3.15 10.93 4.89
C TRP A 132 -3.59 11.80 3.70
N LEU A 133 -4.14 11.16 2.67
CA LEU A 133 -4.68 11.85 1.50
C LEU A 133 -6.20 12.03 1.62
N ARG A 134 -6.69 13.16 1.15
CA ARG A 134 -8.13 13.40 1.02
C ARG A 134 -8.75 12.32 0.13
N TYR A 135 -10.01 11.95 0.42
CA TYR A 135 -10.73 10.93 -0.34
C TYR A 135 -10.78 11.26 -1.84
N SER A 136 -10.99 12.54 -2.20
CA SER A 136 -10.95 12.97 -3.59
C SER A 136 -9.60 12.76 -4.27
N THR A 137 -8.50 12.88 -3.52
CA THR A 137 -7.15 12.58 -4.03
C THR A 137 -7.00 11.09 -4.28
N VAL A 138 -7.47 10.23 -3.36
CA VAL A 138 -7.49 8.77 -3.57
C VAL A 138 -8.25 8.42 -4.85
N GLN A 139 -9.45 8.98 -5.04
CA GLN A 139 -10.23 8.77 -6.27
C GLN A 139 -9.46 9.19 -7.53
N SER A 140 -8.81 10.36 -7.49
CA SER A 140 -8.05 10.88 -8.63
C SER A 140 -6.87 9.97 -8.99
N GLU A 141 -6.13 9.47 -8.00
CA GLU A 141 -5.01 8.55 -8.21
C GLU A 141 -5.48 7.21 -8.81
N ILE A 142 -6.50 6.62 -8.21
CA ILE A 142 -7.06 5.35 -8.70
C ILE A 142 -7.64 5.51 -10.10
N ASN A 143 -8.32 6.63 -10.40
CA ASN A 143 -8.83 6.93 -11.73
C ASN A 143 -7.72 7.13 -12.77
N ALA A 144 -6.54 7.54 -12.35
CA ALA A 144 -5.36 7.66 -13.18
C ALA A 144 -4.51 6.35 -13.24
N ASN A 145 -5.03 5.20 -12.79
CA ASN A 145 -4.32 3.92 -12.67
C ASN A 145 -3.08 3.98 -11.77
N ARG A 146 -3.10 4.79 -10.74
CA ARG A 146 -1.98 4.94 -9.82
C ARG A 146 -2.36 4.42 -8.43
N PRO A 147 -1.78 3.30 -7.99
CA PRO A 147 -1.94 2.83 -6.61
C PRO A 147 -1.20 3.75 -5.65
N ILE A 148 -1.62 3.74 -4.39
CA ILE A 148 -1.04 4.59 -3.33
C ILE A 148 -0.46 3.69 -2.26
N GLU A 149 0.82 3.84 -1.94
CA GLU A 149 1.38 3.16 -0.77
C GLU A 149 1.18 4.02 0.47
N THR A 150 0.66 3.41 1.52
CA THR A 150 0.36 4.07 2.79
C THR A 150 1.18 3.47 3.92
N ARG A 151 1.60 4.32 4.87
CA ARG A 151 2.12 3.86 6.15
C ARG A 151 1.10 4.14 7.23
N ILE A 152 0.72 3.11 7.95
CA ILE A 152 -0.07 3.22 9.16
C ILE A 152 0.80 3.10 10.40
N GLN A 153 0.36 3.70 11.50
CA GLN A 153 0.93 3.57 12.83
C GLN A 153 -0.06 2.83 13.71
N TRP A 154 0.32 1.67 14.22
CA TRP A 154 -0.52 0.91 15.15
C TRP A 154 -0.67 1.65 16.49
N SER A 155 -1.84 1.60 17.11
CA SER A 155 -2.08 2.12 18.48
C SER A 155 -1.23 1.40 19.53
N SER A 156 -0.87 0.14 19.28
CA SER A 156 0.05 -0.65 20.10
C SER A 156 1.54 -0.33 19.88
N GLY A 157 1.86 0.59 18.97
CA GLY A 157 3.21 0.91 18.54
C GLY A 157 3.67 0.15 17.31
N GLY A 158 4.72 0.67 16.65
CA GLY A 158 5.19 0.15 15.38
C GLY A 158 4.36 0.68 14.19
N GLY A 159 4.73 0.29 12.98
CA GLY A 159 4.05 0.70 11.76
C GLY A 159 3.95 -0.44 10.76
N HIS A 160 3.07 -0.25 9.78
CA HIS A 160 2.88 -1.21 8.71
C HIS A 160 2.61 -0.47 7.40
N MET A 161 2.83 -1.11 6.26
CA MET A 161 2.54 -0.53 4.96
C MET A 161 1.48 -1.34 4.24
N HIS A 162 0.51 -0.61 3.69
CA HIS A 162 -0.56 -1.13 2.85
C HIS A 162 -0.50 -0.49 1.47
N LEU A 163 -1.27 -1.05 0.54
CA LEU A 163 -1.42 -0.53 -0.81
C LEU A 163 -2.89 -0.22 -1.10
N LEU A 164 -3.28 1.08 -1.18
CA LEU A 164 -4.62 1.43 -1.64
C LEU A 164 -4.71 1.19 -3.15
N TYR A 165 -5.74 0.45 -3.56
CA TYR A 165 -5.95 0.08 -4.96
C TYR A 165 -7.37 0.35 -5.46
N GLY A 166 -8.24 0.94 -4.63
CA GLY A 166 -9.60 1.21 -5.05
C GLY A 166 -10.39 2.11 -4.12
N TYR A 167 -11.55 2.53 -4.60
CA TYR A 167 -12.54 3.30 -3.85
C TYR A 167 -13.97 2.94 -4.27
N ASP A 168 -14.95 3.30 -3.43
CA ASP A 168 -16.40 3.24 -3.69
C ASP A 168 -17.09 4.44 -3.05
N THR A 169 -17.64 5.34 -3.88
CA THR A 169 -18.29 6.58 -3.40
C THR A 169 -19.68 6.35 -2.82
N THR A 170 -20.30 5.19 -3.06
CA THR A 170 -21.60 4.85 -2.48
C THR A 170 -21.52 4.69 -0.97
N ASN A 171 -20.36 4.19 -0.50
CA ASN A 171 -20.10 3.88 0.90
C ASN A 171 -18.94 4.70 1.48
N ASP A 172 -18.35 5.62 0.70
CA ASP A 172 -17.10 6.33 1.02
C ASP A 172 -15.94 5.38 1.37
N TRP A 173 -15.88 4.20 0.72
CA TRP A 173 -14.89 3.19 1.01
C TRP A 173 -13.59 3.40 0.24
N VAL A 174 -12.49 2.98 0.90
CA VAL A 174 -11.22 2.67 0.26
C VAL A 174 -10.98 1.17 0.31
N TYR A 175 -10.29 0.64 -0.70
CA TYR A 175 -9.86 -0.74 -0.77
C TYR A 175 -8.35 -0.80 -0.67
N TRP A 176 -7.83 -1.71 0.20
CA TRP A 176 -6.38 -1.87 0.35
C TRP A 176 -5.93 -3.32 0.36
N GLY A 177 -4.71 -3.53 -0.12
CA GLY A 177 -3.96 -4.77 0.01
C GLY A 177 -3.07 -4.73 1.24
N ASP A 178 -3.05 -5.81 1.99
CA ASP A 178 -2.20 -6.00 3.16
C ASP A 178 -1.15 -7.08 2.85
N PRO A 179 0.16 -6.78 2.95
CA PRO A 179 1.21 -7.74 2.69
C PRO A 179 1.42 -8.77 3.81
N TRP A 180 0.84 -8.58 5.00
CA TRP A 180 1.06 -9.51 6.11
C TRP A 180 0.51 -10.90 5.80
N PRO A 181 1.32 -11.99 5.92
CA PRO A 181 0.93 -13.30 5.41
C PRO A 181 -0.34 -13.91 6.02
N SER A 182 -0.60 -13.65 7.30
CA SER A 182 -1.75 -14.19 8.03
C SER A 182 -3.00 -13.31 8.00
N ASN A 183 -2.91 -12.09 7.47
CA ASN A 183 -4.06 -11.19 7.33
C ASN A 183 -4.83 -11.46 6.03
N TYR A 184 -6.09 -10.99 5.98
CA TYR A 184 -6.80 -10.91 4.72
C TYR A 184 -6.02 -10.04 3.75
N ARG A 185 -5.77 -10.59 2.55
CA ARG A 185 -4.95 -9.93 1.52
C ARG A 185 -5.62 -8.67 0.98
N TYR A 186 -6.96 -8.63 0.95
CA TYR A 186 -7.76 -7.54 0.41
C TYR A 186 -8.83 -7.13 1.41
N ASN A 187 -8.88 -5.83 1.68
CA ASN A 187 -9.70 -5.25 2.73
C ASN A 187 -10.38 -3.99 2.22
N TRP A 188 -11.41 -3.54 2.94
CA TRP A 188 -12.11 -2.28 2.68
C TRP A 188 -12.74 -1.72 3.95
N ALA A 189 -12.83 -0.39 4.01
CA ALA A 189 -13.55 0.33 5.04
C ALA A 189 -13.88 1.76 4.57
N ALA A 190 -14.71 2.47 5.34
CA ALA A 190 -14.89 3.90 5.11
C ALA A 190 -13.55 4.64 5.20
N HIS A 191 -13.33 5.60 4.29
CA HIS A 191 -12.08 6.37 4.24
C HIS A 191 -11.75 7.00 5.60
N GLY A 192 -12.74 7.61 6.28
CA GLY A 192 -12.53 8.20 7.60
C GLY A 192 -12.06 7.19 8.65
N TRP A 193 -12.58 5.95 8.61
CA TRP A 193 -12.11 4.88 9.47
C TRP A 193 -10.67 4.47 9.14
N TYR A 194 -10.34 4.36 7.86
CA TYR A 194 -8.99 4.03 7.43
C TYR A 194 -7.97 5.12 7.80
N VAL A 195 -8.40 6.40 7.82
CA VAL A 195 -7.54 7.52 8.25
C VAL A 195 -7.19 7.41 9.72
N ASN A 196 -8.16 7.10 10.60
CA ASN A 196 -7.93 6.98 12.03
C ASN A 196 -9.02 6.15 12.70
N ASN A 197 -8.61 5.15 13.46
CA ASN A 197 -9.49 4.27 14.22
C ASN A 197 -8.80 3.80 15.51
N SER A 198 -9.42 2.90 16.28
CA SER A 198 -8.86 2.38 17.53
C SER A 198 -7.61 1.51 17.35
N GLU A 199 -7.39 0.98 16.16
CA GLU A 199 -6.29 0.05 15.87
C GLU A 199 -5.08 0.77 15.30
N PHE A 200 -5.30 1.74 14.40
CA PHE A 200 -4.22 2.47 13.74
C PHE A 200 -4.63 3.87 13.26
N ALA A 201 -3.60 4.66 12.91
CA ALA A 201 -3.74 5.91 12.15
C ALA A 201 -2.91 5.86 10.87
N TRP A 202 -3.45 6.35 9.75
CA TRP A 202 -2.72 6.56 8.51
C TRP A 202 -1.81 7.78 8.61
N THR A 203 -0.49 7.57 8.62
CA THR A 203 0.48 8.61 8.97
C THR A 203 1.30 9.16 7.81
N HIS A 204 1.49 8.38 6.73
CA HIS A 204 2.28 8.80 5.57
C HIS A 204 1.74 8.21 4.29
N SER A 205 1.98 8.89 3.17
CA SER A 205 1.51 8.48 1.85
C SER A 205 2.61 8.61 0.81
N LEU A 206 2.63 7.67 -0.13
CA LEU A 206 3.37 7.75 -1.38
C LEU A 206 2.37 7.65 -2.53
N TYR A 207 2.24 8.71 -3.33
CA TYR A 207 1.22 8.84 -4.37
C TYR A 207 1.79 9.53 -5.62
N GLY A 208 1.02 9.60 -6.72
CA GLY A 208 1.52 10.10 -8.00
C GLY A 208 2.55 9.16 -8.63
N ILE A 209 2.53 7.88 -8.27
CA ILE A 209 3.50 6.89 -8.74
C ILE A 209 3.22 6.60 -10.22
N GLY A 210 4.25 6.73 -11.07
CA GLY A 210 4.13 6.52 -12.51
C GLY A 210 3.53 7.71 -13.28
N ALA A 211 3.34 8.88 -12.63
CA ALA A 211 2.84 10.10 -13.27
C ALA A 211 3.87 10.76 -14.19
#